data_a0b4827939918c365ec7f61bbf08d29e
#
_entry.id   a0b4827939918c365ec7f61bbf08d29e
#
_cell.length_a   1.000
_cell.length_b   1.000
_cell.length_c   1.000
_cell.angle_alpha   90.00
_cell.angle_beta   90.00
_cell.angle_gamma   90.00
#
_symmetry.space_group_name_H-M   'P 1'
#
loop_
_entity.id
_entity.type
_entity.pdbx_description
1 polymer ?
#
loop_
_entity_poly.entity_id
_entity_poly.type
_entity_poly.pdbx_seq_one_letter_code
_entity_poly.pdbx_strand_id
1 'polypeptide(L)'
;DGAPSEAGYLPEKTAPPLDDAQPPQAPAAEPKAEPVNQAQRIEARLEAALTQARSSGAAVVLVGHGTGAYWAARYLQNSGAKDVGGLVLIEPRRPAEQDKPLADLLSELALPTADFIYGQTGTRSPQARERLDASQRARHPNYRQIILQRLPADAAAEQEQLYRRVRAWLDKQTTP
;
A
#
# COMPACT_ATOMS: atom_id res chain seq x y z
N ASP A 1 -31.49 -80.88 27.59
CA ASP A 1 -30.77 -81.75 26.64
C ASP A 1 -29.99 -80.88 25.67
N GLY A 2 -28.70 -81.04 25.63
CA GLY A 2 -27.89 -80.42 24.64
C GLY A 2 -26.53 -79.98 25.15
N ALA A 3 -25.58 -80.88 25.08
CA ALA A 3 -24.22 -80.78 25.55
C ALA A 3 -23.34 -79.77 24.78
N PRO A 4 -22.17 -79.44 25.35
CA PRO A 4 -21.32 -78.30 24.82
C PRO A 4 -20.39 -78.75 23.73
N SER A 5 -20.11 -77.84 22.81
CA SER A 5 -19.11 -77.98 21.74
C SER A 5 -17.80 -77.34 22.16
N GLU A 6 -16.74 -78.08 22.06
CA GLU A 6 -15.37 -77.73 22.43
C GLU A 6 -14.80 -76.60 21.62
N ALA A 7 -14.18 -75.64 22.27
CA ALA A 7 -13.37 -74.61 21.69
C ALA A 7 -12.00 -75.15 21.27
N GLY A 8 -11.72 -75.17 19.99
CA GLY A 8 -10.40 -75.50 19.45
C GLY A 8 -9.38 -74.40 19.73
N TYR A 9 -8.37 -74.76 20.47
CA TYR A 9 -7.18 -73.95 20.73
C TYR A 9 -6.31 -73.90 19.46
N LEU A 10 -6.15 -72.71 18.88
CA LEU A 10 -5.15 -72.49 17.84
C LEU A 10 -3.86 -71.98 18.44
N PRO A 11 -2.69 -72.48 18.03
CA PRO A 11 -1.43 -72.05 18.63
C PRO A 11 -1.04 -70.64 18.21
N GLU A 12 -0.60 -69.90 19.18
CA GLU A 12 -0.07 -68.54 19.08
C GLU A 12 1.15 -68.50 18.19
N LYS A 13 1.06 -67.80 17.05
CA LYS A 13 2.14 -67.61 16.11
C LYS A 13 2.99 -66.44 16.63
N THR A 14 4.13 -66.72 17.20
CA THR A 14 5.12 -65.75 17.67
C THR A 14 5.51 -64.81 16.50
N ALA A 15 5.22 -63.57 16.66
CA ALA A 15 5.69 -62.54 15.72
C ALA A 15 7.20 -62.29 15.94
N PRO A 16 7.97 -62.06 14.89
CA PRO A 16 9.37 -61.66 15.01
C PRO A 16 9.52 -60.29 15.68
N PRO A 17 10.65 -60.01 16.35
CA PRO A 17 10.90 -58.73 16.99
C PRO A 17 10.92 -57.63 15.94
N LEU A 18 10.18 -56.54 16.26
CA LEU A 18 10.22 -55.33 15.45
C LEU A 18 11.60 -54.69 15.56
N ASP A 19 12.29 -54.67 14.45
CA ASP A 19 13.50 -53.87 14.26
C ASP A 19 13.25 -52.43 14.65
N ASP A 20 14.23 -51.80 15.29
CA ASP A 20 14.28 -50.41 15.64
C ASP A 20 13.95 -49.50 14.43
N ALA A 21 12.67 -49.28 14.20
CA ALA A 21 12.23 -48.25 13.25
C ALA A 21 12.55 -46.89 13.86
N GLN A 22 13.60 -46.27 13.39
CA GLN A 22 13.95 -44.91 13.64
C GLN A 22 12.71 -44.01 13.36
N PRO A 23 12.30 -43.15 14.30
CA PRO A 23 11.12 -42.33 14.10
C PRO A 23 11.34 -41.47 12.82
N PRO A 24 10.32 -41.28 11.99
CA PRO A 24 10.46 -40.46 10.78
C PRO A 24 10.95 -39.08 11.20
N GLN A 25 12.13 -38.71 10.70
CA GLN A 25 12.65 -37.37 10.83
C GLN A 25 11.62 -36.44 10.23
N ALA A 26 11.07 -35.54 11.05
CA ALA A 26 10.22 -34.46 10.57
C ALA A 26 10.97 -33.73 9.44
N PRO A 27 10.31 -33.40 8.33
CA PRO A 27 10.96 -32.64 7.25
C PRO A 27 11.57 -31.38 7.87
N ALA A 28 12.83 -31.12 7.54
CA ALA A 28 13.54 -29.93 7.97
C ALA A 28 12.63 -28.73 7.68
N ALA A 29 12.34 -27.95 8.73
CA ALA A 29 11.52 -26.76 8.59
C ALA A 29 12.14 -25.89 7.47
N GLU A 30 11.38 -25.68 6.41
CA GLU A 30 11.76 -24.71 5.39
C GLU A 30 12.09 -23.40 6.10
N PRO A 31 13.17 -22.68 5.72
CA PRO A 31 13.51 -21.42 6.34
C PRO A 31 12.29 -20.50 6.20
N LYS A 32 11.63 -20.20 7.33
CA LYS A 32 10.56 -19.22 7.36
C LYS A 32 11.17 -17.93 6.84
N ALA A 33 10.81 -17.56 5.60
CA ALA A 33 11.13 -16.26 5.05
C ALA A 33 10.70 -15.23 6.10
N GLU A 34 11.64 -14.40 6.54
CA GLU A 34 11.31 -13.32 7.48
C GLU A 34 10.13 -12.52 6.93
N PRO A 35 9.17 -12.12 7.75
CA PRO A 35 8.02 -11.36 7.28
C PRO A 35 8.54 -10.06 6.68
N VAL A 36 8.52 -10.00 5.35
CA VAL A 36 8.91 -8.78 4.62
C VAL A 36 8.08 -7.64 5.18
N ASN A 37 8.74 -6.61 5.73
CA ASN A 37 8.10 -5.44 6.31
C ASN A 37 7.10 -4.85 5.31
N GLN A 38 5.92 -4.43 5.79
CA GLN A 38 4.86 -3.87 4.96
C GLN A 38 5.36 -2.73 4.06
N ALA A 39 6.24 -1.87 4.56
CA ALA A 39 6.84 -0.79 3.78
C ALA A 39 7.62 -1.32 2.58
N GLN A 40 8.47 -2.32 2.76
CA GLN A 40 9.25 -2.95 1.69
C GLN A 40 8.35 -3.58 0.62
N ARG A 41 7.24 -4.21 1.04
CA ARG A 41 6.26 -4.81 0.11
C ARG A 41 5.57 -3.75 -0.73
N ILE A 42 5.22 -2.61 -0.13
CA ILE A 42 4.59 -1.49 -0.83
C ILE A 42 5.60 -0.86 -1.80
N GLU A 43 6.82 -0.60 -1.36
CA GLU A 43 7.88 -0.04 -2.20
C GLU A 43 8.20 -0.94 -3.40
N ALA A 44 8.30 -2.25 -3.22
CA ALA A 44 8.52 -3.21 -4.30
C ALA A 44 7.36 -3.21 -5.32
N ARG A 45 6.12 -3.08 -4.86
CA ARG A 45 4.94 -2.98 -5.75
C ARG A 45 4.91 -1.67 -6.53
N LEU A 46 5.26 -0.56 -5.89
CA LEU A 46 5.36 0.74 -6.56
C LEU A 46 6.46 0.72 -7.62
N GLU A 47 7.62 0.16 -7.31
CA GLU A 47 8.72 0.03 -8.28
C GLU A 47 8.32 -0.83 -9.48
N ALA A 48 7.68 -1.97 -9.25
CA ALA A 48 7.20 -2.82 -10.34
C ALA A 48 6.16 -2.11 -11.22
N ALA A 49 5.21 -1.39 -10.61
CA ALA A 49 4.20 -0.62 -11.33
C ALA A 49 4.82 0.53 -12.14
N LEU A 50 5.79 1.23 -11.57
CA LEU A 50 6.51 2.30 -12.26
C LEU A 50 7.36 1.78 -13.41
N THR A 51 8.03 0.65 -13.23
CA THR A 51 8.79 -0.02 -14.31
C THR A 51 7.87 -0.33 -15.49
N GLN A 52 6.68 -0.88 -15.21
CA GLN A 52 5.69 -1.14 -16.24
C GLN A 52 5.16 0.15 -16.89
N ALA A 53 4.88 1.18 -16.10
CA ALA A 53 4.39 2.46 -16.63
C ALA A 53 5.44 3.15 -17.53
N ARG A 54 6.71 3.14 -17.13
CA ARG A 54 7.82 3.70 -17.92
C ARG A 54 7.98 3.06 -19.29
N SER A 55 7.65 1.77 -19.42
CA SER A 55 7.74 1.06 -20.71
C SER A 55 6.79 1.62 -21.77
N SER A 56 5.77 2.38 -21.39
CA SER A 56 4.85 3.04 -22.31
C SER A 56 5.44 4.29 -22.99
N GLY A 57 6.57 4.82 -22.49
CA GLY A 57 7.17 6.07 -22.97
C GLY A 57 6.39 7.34 -22.63
N ALA A 58 5.26 7.24 -21.92
CA ALA A 58 4.45 8.37 -21.50
C ALA A 58 4.95 8.97 -20.18
N ALA A 59 4.59 10.24 -19.92
CA ALA A 59 4.84 10.86 -18.63
C ALA A 59 4.05 10.13 -17.53
N VAL A 60 4.73 9.77 -16.44
CA VAL A 60 4.14 9.05 -15.33
C VAL A 60 3.78 10.01 -14.20
N VAL A 61 2.56 9.91 -13.69
CA VAL A 61 2.10 10.61 -12.49
C VAL A 61 1.64 9.58 -11.47
N LEU A 62 2.09 9.73 -10.23
CA LEU A 62 1.62 8.90 -9.13
C LEU A 62 0.34 9.49 -8.53
N VAL A 63 -0.66 8.64 -8.34
CA VAL A 63 -1.92 9.01 -7.67
C VAL A 63 -2.10 8.14 -6.44
N GLY A 64 -2.21 8.75 -5.28
CA GLY A 64 -2.43 8.06 -4.02
C GLY A 64 -3.69 8.55 -3.30
N HIS A 65 -4.46 7.62 -2.74
CA HIS A 65 -5.64 7.91 -1.93
C HIS A 65 -5.43 7.42 -0.48
N GLY A 66 -5.84 8.21 0.49
CA GLY A 66 -5.73 7.86 1.91
C GLY A 66 -4.29 7.57 2.33
N THR A 67 -4.03 6.40 2.88
CA THR A 67 -2.68 5.95 3.25
C THR A 67 -1.80 5.67 2.02
N GLY A 68 -2.40 5.34 0.86
CA GLY A 68 -1.67 5.20 -0.41
C GLY A 68 -1.00 6.50 -0.85
N ALA A 69 -1.58 7.65 -0.51
CA ALA A 69 -0.96 8.96 -0.76
C ALA A 69 0.32 9.15 0.05
N TYR A 70 0.33 8.70 1.30
CA TYR A 70 1.53 8.71 2.14
C TYR A 70 2.66 7.85 1.54
N TRP A 71 2.32 6.62 1.15
CA TRP A 71 3.29 5.69 0.58
C TRP A 71 3.85 6.16 -0.76
N ALA A 72 3.02 6.79 -1.59
CA ALA A 72 3.48 7.40 -2.84
C ALA A 72 4.51 8.53 -2.58
N ALA A 73 4.21 9.43 -1.65
CA ALA A 73 5.11 10.51 -1.29
C ALA A 73 6.44 9.99 -0.69
N ARG A 74 6.35 9.00 0.20
CA ARG A 74 7.53 8.36 0.81
C ARG A 74 8.40 7.66 -0.22
N TYR A 75 7.78 6.91 -1.14
CA TYR A 75 8.52 6.26 -2.22
C TYR A 75 9.27 7.28 -3.07
N LEU A 76 8.61 8.37 -3.46
CA LEU A 76 9.24 9.43 -4.28
C LEU A 76 10.38 10.14 -3.55
N GLN A 77 10.25 10.36 -2.25
CA GLN A 77 11.31 10.94 -1.44
C GLN A 77 12.53 9.99 -1.36
N ASN A 78 12.31 8.68 -1.18
CA ASN A 78 13.38 7.70 -1.09
C ASN A 78 14.06 7.43 -2.45
N SER A 79 13.28 7.37 -3.54
CA SER A 79 13.76 7.02 -4.88
C SER A 79 14.34 8.21 -5.66
N GLY A 80 14.14 9.44 -5.20
CA GLY A 80 14.57 10.66 -5.88
C GLY A 80 13.71 11.06 -7.07
N ALA A 81 12.58 10.42 -7.31
CA ALA A 81 11.50 10.79 -8.22
C ALA A 81 11.88 11.11 -9.69
N LYS A 82 13.02 10.63 -10.19
CA LYS A 82 13.64 11.09 -11.45
C LYS A 82 12.76 10.95 -12.70
N ASP A 83 11.85 9.96 -12.70
CA ASP A 83 11.03 9.63 -13.88
C ASP A 83 9.54 9.81 -13.63
N VAL A 84 9.18 10.57 -12.59
CA VAL A 84 7.79 10.87 -12.25
C VAL A 84 7.54 12.35 -12.43
N GLY A 85 6.58 12.69 -13.29
CA GLY A 85 6.24 14.07 -13.64
C GLY A 85 5.33 14.77 -12.64
N GLY A 86 4.75 14.04 -11.67
CA GLY A 86 3.85 14.64 -10.69
C GLY A 86 3.31 13.67 -9.65
N LEU A 87 2.76 14.24 -8.58
CA LEU A 87 2.12 13.52 -7.49
C LEU A 87 0.72 14.07 -7.23
N VAL A 88 -0.26 13.19 -7.21
CA VAL A 88 -1.64 13.52 -6.83
C VAL A 88 -1.97 12.81 -5.53
N LEU A 89 -2.34 13.58 -4.53
CA LEU A 89 -2.78 13.11 -3.22
C LEU A 89 -4.29 13.35 -3.09
N ILE A 90 -5.03 12.31 -2.67
CA ILE A 90 -6.47 12.40 -2.45
C ILE A 90 -6.76 11.99 -1.02
N GLU A 91 -7.28 12.92 -0.21
CA GLU A 91 -7.57 12.69 1.21
C GLU A 91 -6.39 12.00 1.95
N PRO A 92 -5.18 12.52 1.84
CA PRO A 92 -4.00 11.83 2.33
C PRO A 92 -4.04 11.63 3.84
N ARG A 93 -3.66 10.42 4.27
CA ARG A 93 -3.58 10.04 5.68
C ARG A 93 -2.26 9.36 5.97
N ARG A 94 -1.64 9.71 7.09
CA ARG A 94 -0.45 9.00 7.58
C ARG A 94 -0.87 7.66 8.18
N PRO A 95 -0.23 6.53 7.81
CA PRO A 95 -0.42 5.26 8.49
C PRO A 95 0.00 5.36 9.97
N ALA A 96 -0.69 4.64 10.85
CA ALA A 96 -0.44 4.72 12.29
C ALA A 96 0.97 4.27 12.69
N GLU A 97 1.52 3.32 11.94
CA GLU A 97 2.85 2.74 12.14
C GLU A 97 3.99 3.59 11.57
N GLN A 98 3.68 4.75 11.01
CA GLN A 98 4.69 5.65 10.44
C GLN A 98 4.88 6.90 11.30
N ASP A 99 6.11 7.19 11.68
CA ASP A 99 6.43 8.34 12.53
C ASP A 99 6.59 9.64 11.75
N LYS A 100 7.19 9.60 10.55
CA LYS A 100 7.46 10.81 9.75
C LYS A 100 6.16 11.44 9.25
N PRO A 101 5.88 12.72 9.55
CA PRO A 101 4.72 13.43 9.05
C PRO A 101 4.73 13.52 7.52
N LEU A 102 3.54 13.45 6.90
CA LEU A 102 3.41 13.65 5.45
C LEU A 102 3.88 15.04 5.00
N ALA A 103 3.69 16.05 5.84
CA ALA A 103 4.14 17.41 5.59
C ALA A 103 5.66 17.49 5.37
N ASP A 104 6.44 16.73 6.15
CA ASP A 104 7.90 16.68 6.02
C ASP A 104 8.30 15.98 4.72
N LEU A 105 7.64 14.86 4.38
CA LEU A 105 7.89 14.17 3.11
C LEU A 105 7.66 15.10 1.91
N LEU A 106 6.56 15.86 1.92
CA LEU A 106 6.20 16.75 0.83
C LEU A 106 7.14 17.96 0.72
N SER A 107 7.63 18.47 1.84
CA SER A 107 8.57 19.61 1.83
C SER A 107 9.92 19.30 1.16
N GLU A 108 10.29 18.02 1.11
CA GLU A 108 11.52 17.53 0.49
C GLU A 108 11.35 17.17 -1.01
N LEU A 109 10.11 17.16 -1.51
CA LEU A 109 9.82 16.87 -2.93
C LEU A 109 9.79 18.16 -3.76
N ALA A 110 10.38 18.13 -4.95
CA ALA A 110 10.41 19.28 -5.85
C ALA A 110 9.47 19.14 -7.06
N LEU A 111 8.77 17.99 -7.18
CA LEU A 111 7.91 17.74 -8.33
C LEU A 111 6.51 18.36 -8.14
N PRO A 112 5.79 18.65 -9.25
CA PRO A 112 4.42 19.14 -9.19
C PRO A 112 3.53 18.24 -8.34
N THR A 113 2.88 18.82 -7.32
CA THR A 113 2.06 18.08 -6.36
C THR A 113 0.69 18.73 -6.20
N ALA A 114 -0.36 17.93 -6.41
CA ALA A 114 -1.74 18.32 -6.12
C ALA A 114 -2.26 17.57 -4.89
N ASP A 115 -2.76 18.29 -3.91
CA ASP A 115 -3.32 17.76 -2.66
C ASP A 115 -4.84 18.04 -2.63
N PHE A 116 -5.63 17.03 -3.00
CA PHE A 116 -7.09 17.09 -3.02
C PHE A 116 -7.65 16.73 -1.66
N ILE A 117 -8.36 17.65 -1.04
CA ILE A 117 -9.01 17.47 0.25
C ILE A 117 -10.50 17.78 0.14
N TYR A 118 -11.33 16.98 0.78
CA TYR A 118 -12.75 17.29 0.90
C TYR A 118 -13.02 18.16 2.13
N GLY A 119 -13.84 19.18 1.96
CA GLY A 119 -14.19 20.07 3.04
C GLY A 119 -15.19 21.12 2.62
N GLN A 120 -15.45 22.05 3.52
CA GLN A 120 -16.17 23.28 3.18
C GLN A 120 -15.17 24.31 2.65
N THR A 121 -15.62 25.17 1.75
CA THR A 121 -14.80 26.25 1.20
C THR A 121 -14.18 27.10 2.32
N GLY A 122 -12.88 27.24 2.29
CA GLY A 122 -12.13 28.01 3.29
C GLY A 122 -11.73 27.25 4.55
N THR A 123 -12.25 26.02 4.76
CA THR A 123 -11.93 25.22 5.95
C THR A 123 -10.96 24.10 5.60
N ARG A 124 -9.84 24.02 6.32
CA ARG A 124 -8.84 22.94 6.21
C ARG A 124 -8.73 22.21 7.53
N SER A 125 -8.58 20.89 7.47
CA SER A 125 -8.19 20.11 8.64
C SER A 125 -6.81 20.55 9.16
N PRO A 126 -6.47 20.31 10.44
CA PRO A 126 -5.15 20.60 10.97
C PRO A 126 -4.02 20.01 10.14
N GLN A 127 -4.17 18.75 9.69
CA GLN A 127 -3.19 18.06 8.87
C GLN A 127 -3.04 18.68 7.46
N ALA A 128 -4.14 19.12 6.86
CA ALA A 128 -4.08 19.82 5.58
C ALA A 128 -3.40 21.19 5.71
N ARG A 129 -3.64 21.89 6.80
CA ARG A 129 -2.97 23.15 7.09
C ARG A 129 -1.48 22.95 7.32
N GLU A 130 -1.11 21.95 8.10
CA GLU A 130 0.29 21.58 8.34
C GLU A 130 1.06 21.33 7.03
N ARG A 131 0.47 20.58 6.09
CA ARG A 131 1.08 20.33 4.76
C ARG A 131 1.24 21.62 3.95
N LEU A 132 0.24 22.48 3.96
CA LEU A 132 0.30 23.77 3.27
C LEU A 132 1.41 24.67 3.86
N ASP A 133 1.45 24.78 5.18
CA ASP A 133 2.44 25.59 5.88
C ASP A 133 3.87 25.05 5.67
N ALA A 134 4.04 23.73 5.69
CA ALA A 134 5.33 23.09 5.40
C ALA A 134 5.80 23.36 3.97
N SER A 135 4.90 23.24 2.98
CA SER A 135 5.23 23.53 1.58
C SER A 135 5.60 25.00 1.37
N GLN A 136 4.93 25.93 2.06
CA GLN A 136 5.26 27.36 2.01
C GLN A 136 6.62 27.66 2.66
N ARG A 137 6.90 27.09 3.82
CA ARG A 137 8.22 27.23 4.48
C ARG A 137 9.36 26.68 3.61
N ALA A 138 9.13 25.54 2.97
CA ALA A 138 10.09 24.93 2.04
C ALA A 138 10.16 25.66 0.69
N ARG A 139 9.31 26.65 0.45
CA ARG A 139 9.17 27.36 -0.84
C ARG A 139 8.95 26.38 -2.00
N HIS A 140 8.12 25.35 -1.77
CA HIS A 140 7.79 24.37 -2.79
C HIS A 140 7.01 25.04 -3.96
N PRO A 141 7.61 25.18 -5.15
CA PRO A 141 7.05 26.05 -6.19
C PRO A 141 5.77 25.49 -6.81
N ASN A 142 5.60 24.19 -6.77
CA ASN A 142 4.58 23.46 -7.52
C ASN A 142 3.61 22.67 -6.62
N TYR A 143 3.50 23.00 -5.36
CA TYR A 143 2.51 22.39 -4.45
C TYR A 143 1.20 23.17 -4.48
N ARG A 144 0.09 22.47 -4.68
CA ARG A 144 -1.26 23.04 -4.66
C ARG A 144 -2.21 22.21 -3.83
N GLN A 145 -2.90 22.85 -2.90
CA GLN A 145 -4.08 22.27 -2.28
C GLN A 145 -5.37 22.68 -3.01
N ILE A 146 -6.20 21.68 -3.33
CA ILE A 146 -7.49 21.84 -3.98
C ILE A 146 -8.58 21.33 -3.04
N ILE A 147 -9.47 22.22 -2.62
CA ILE A 147 -10.61 21.85 -1.77
C ILE A 147 -11.75 21.43 -2.67
N LEU A 148 -12.24 20.21 -2.44
CA LEU A 148 -13.43 19.65 -3.07
C LEU A 148 -14.61 19.74 -2.12
N GLN A 149 -15.80 19.95 -2.65
CA GLN A 149 -17.01 19.97 -1.86
C GLN A 149 -17.46 18.56 -1.52
N ARG A 150 -17.79 18.30 -0.25
CA ARG A 150 -18.47 17.07 0.15
C ARG A 150 -19.90 17.09 -0.34
N LEU A 151 -20.32 16.03 -1.00
CA LEU A 151 -21.67 15.80 -1.51
C LEU A 151 -22.20 14.46 -0.99
N PRO A 152 -22.48 14.34 0.32
CA PRO A 152 -22.81 13.05 0.94
C PRO A 152 -24.11 12.44 0.41
N ALA A 153 -25.03 13.26 -0.12
CA ALA A 153 -26.26 12.80 -0.72
C ALA A 153 -26.11 12.37 -2.20
N ASP A 154 -24.98 12.68 -2.83
CA ASP A 154 -24.71 12.39 -4.24
C ASP A 154 -23.25 11.99 -4.43
N ALA A 155 -22.95 10.73 -4.14
CA ALA A 155 -21.62 10.15 -4.28
C ALA A 155 -21.12 10.17 -5.73
N ALA A 156 -22.01 10.06 -6.71
CA ALA A 156 -21.64 10.12 -8.12
C ALA A 156 -21.18 11.52 -8.53
N ALA A 157 -21.85 12.55 -8.10
CA ALA A 157 -21.43 13.93 -8.33
C ALA A 157 -20.13 14.27 -7.59
N GLU A 158 -19.94 13.74 -6.39
CA GLU A 158 -18.68 13.90 -5.65
C GLU A 158 -17.49 13.26 -6.42
N GLN A 159 -17.68 12.06 -6.93
CA GLN A 159 -16.67 11.36 -7.71
C GLN A 159 -16.39 12.06 -9.06
N GLU A 160 -17.41 12.52 -9.74
CA GLU A 160 -17.27 13.27 -11.00
C GLU A 160 -16.54 14.61 -10.78
N GLN A 161 -16.79 15.28 -9.67
CA GLN A 161 -16.06 16.50 -9.29
C GLN A 161 -14.56 16.21 -9.13
N LEU A 162 -14.21 15.14 -8.40
CA LEU A 162 -12.82 14.70 -8.22
C LEU A 162 -12.17 14.41 -9.56
N TYR A 163 -12.82 13.57 -10.38
CA TYR A 163 -12.31 13.17 -11.70
C TYR A 163 -11.99 14.38 -12.57
N ARG A 164 -12.93 15.32 -12.72
CA ARG A 164 -12.73 16.53 -13.50
C ARG A 164 -11.58 17.40 -13.00
N ARG A 165 -11.43 17.52 -11.69
CA ARG A 165 -10.37 18.33 -11.09
C ARG A 165 -9.00 17.69 -11.23
N VAL A 166 -8.89 16.38 -11.05
CA VAL A 166 -7.64 15.63 -11.27
C VAL A 166 -7.24 15.73 -12.74
N ARG A 167 -8.17 15.47 -13.66
CA ARG A 167 -7.91 15.59 -15.10
C ARG A 167 -7.44 16.99 -15.49
N ALA A 168 -8.12 18.03 -15.05
CA ALA A 168 -7.74 19.41 -15.34
C ALA A 168 -6.37 19.80 -14.78
N TRP A 169 -5.94 19.15 -13.68
CA TRP A 169 -4.59 19.33 -13.18
C TRP A 169 -3.57 18.59 -14.03
N LEU A 170 -3.84 17.33 -14.41
CA LEU A 170 -2.98 16.53 -15.28
C LEU A 170 -2.75 17.20 -16.64
N ASP A 171 -3.81 17.71 -17.26
CA ASP A 171 -3.72 18.40 -18.56
C ASP A 171 -2.75 19.61 -18.52
N LYS A 172 -2.67 20.29 -17.37
CA LYS A 172 -1.72 21.40 -17.16
C LYS A 172 -0.26 20.95 -16.98
N GLN A 173 -0.03 19.72 -16.55
CA GLN A 173 1.31 19.18 -16.38
C GLN A 173 1.87 18.64 -17.71
N THR A 174 1.01 18.28 -18.64
CA THR A 174 1.37 17.68 -19.94
C THR A 174 1.43 18.69 -21.09
N THR A 175 0.98 19.92 -20.84
CA THR A 175 1.08 20.99 -21.85
C THR A 175 2.47 21.64 -21.76
N PRO A 176 3.28 21.61 -22.84
CA PRO A 176 4.62 22.20 -22.89
C PRO A 176 4.62 23.72 -22.71
#